data_d100c02cacc09559ad52defbe4046ab6
#
_entry.id   d100c02cacc09559ad52defbe4046ab6
#
_cell.length_a   1.000
_cell.length_b   1.000
_cell.length_c   1.000
_cell.angle_alpha   90.00
_cell.angle_beta   90.00
_cell.angle_gamma   90.00
#
_symmetry.space_group_name_H-M   'P 1'
#
loop_
_entity.id
_entity.type
_entity.pdbx_description
1 polymer ?
#
loop_
_entity_poly.entity_id
_entity_poly.type
_entity_poly.pdbx_seq_one_letter_code
_entity_poly.pdbx_strand_id
1 'polypeptide(L)'
;TNNIQMKLTVEELVAFGRFPHSGGRLNSKDKEMIDKAIDYMELETFRERFIDELSGGQRQRAYIAMVIAQDTEYVLLDEPTNNLDIYHASNLMKIVRRLCDELGKTVILVLHEINYAAFYSDYICAFKDGKIASFGTVEEVITKENLSSIYNVEFEIMQIKGKPLSIYY
;
A
#
# COMPACT_ATOMS: atom_id res chain seq x y z
N THR A 1 5.56 -30.66 -19.02
CA THR A 1 4.86 -30.01 -17.88
C THR A 1 4.00 -28.89 -18.46
N ASN A 2 2.68 -29.14 -18.55
CA ASN A 2 1.71 -28.10 -18.93
C ASN A 2 1.67 -27.07 -17.81
N ASN A 3 2.38 -25.95 -17.98
CA ASN A 3 2.14 -24.75 -17.21
C ASN A 3 0.83 -24.13 -17.75
N ILE A 4 -0.30 -24.51 -17.18
CA ILE A 4 -1.54 -23.78 -17.36
C ILE A 4 -1.35 -22.48 -16.56
N GLN A 5 -0.79 -21.46 -17.18
CA GLN A 5 -0.84 -20.11 -16.63
C GLN A 5 -2.29 -19.64 -16.80
N MET A 6 -3.03 -19.59 -15.71
CA MET A 6 -4.34 -18.98 -15.69
C MET A 6 -4.15 -17.50 -15.97
N LYS A 7 -4.49 -17.06 -17.17
CA LYS A 7 -4.46 -15.64 -17.55
C LYS A 7 -5.69 -14.98 -16.95
N LEU A 8 -5.48 -14.08 -16.01
CA LEU A 8 -6.53 -13.26 -15.40
C LEU A 8 -6.45 -11.84 -15.95
N THR A 9 -7.59 -11.26 -16.26
CA THR A 9 -7.69 -9.83 -16.52
C THR A 9 -7.64 -9.05 -15.20
N VAL A 10 -7.46 -7.73 -15.27
CA VAL A 10 -7.52 -6.85 -14.08
C VAL A 10 -8.87 -7.00 -13.40
N GLU A 11 -9.97 -6.96 -14.15
CA GLU A 11 -11.32 -7.10 -13.59
C GLU A 11 -11.52 -8.44 -12.89
N GLU A 12 -11.09 -9.54 -13.49
CA GLU A 12 -11.17 -10.87 -12.90
C GLU A 12 -10.35 -10.96 -11.60
N LEU A 13 -9.12 -10.40 -11.59
CA LEU A 13 -8.31 -10.34 -10.36
C LEU A 13 -9.04 -9.56 -9.26
N VAL A 14 -9.54 -8.36 -9.57
CA VAL A 14 -10.24 -7.52 -8.58
C VAL A 14 -11.52 -8.20 -8.08
N ALA A 15 -12.21 -8.94 -8.94
CA ALA A 15 -13.39 -9.71 -8.59
C ALA A 15 -13.11 -10.80 -7.53
N PHE A 16 -11.88 -11.34 -7.45
CA PHE A 16 -11.50 -12.25 -6.36
C PHE A 16 -11.61 -11.59 -4.99
N GLY A 17 -11.41 -10.28 -4.88
CA GLY A 17 -11.63 -9.55 -3.64
C GLY A 17 -13.05 -9.67 -3.11
N ARG A 18 -14.04 -9.93 -3.98
CA ARG A 18 -15.44 -10.12 -3.57
C ARG A 18 -15.79 -11.56 -3.18
N PHE A 19 -14.87 -12.50 -3.34
CA PHE A 19 -15.13 -13.91 -3.05
C PHE A 19 -15.67 -14.17 -1.63
N PRO A 20 -15.16 -13.52 -0.56
CA PRO A 20 -15.70 -13.69 0.79
C PRO A 20 -17.18 -13.29 0.93
N HIS A 21 -17.66 -12.41 0.07
CA HIS A 21 -19.05 -11.92 0.09
C HIS A 21 -19.97 -12.65 -0.89
N SER A 22 -19.44 -13.08 -2.05
CA SER A 22 -20.21 -13.59 -3.16
C SER A 22 -20.18 -15.12 -3.27
N GLY A 23 -19.19 -15.78 -2.66
CA GLY A 23 -18.94 -17.21 -2.86
C GLY A 23 -18.72 -17.57 -4.33
N GLY A 24 -18.24 -16.62 -5.15
CA GLY A 24 -18.01 -16.77 -6.58
C GLY A 24 -19.22 -16.45 -7.46
N ARG A 25 -20.34 -16.02 -6.91
CA ARG A 25 -21.53 -15.55 -7.66
C ARG A 25 -21.73 -14.05 -7.44
N LEU A 26 -21.12 -13.25 -8.30
CA LEU A 26 -21.17 -11.80 -8.21
C LEU A 26 -22.61 -11.28 -8.42
N ASN A 27 -23.07 -10.44 -7.49
CA ASN A 27 -24.31 -9.69 -7.59
C ASN A 27 -24.04 -8.24 -8.03
N SER A 28 -25.08 -7.40 -8.12
CA SER A 28 -24.94 -6.00 -8.54
C SER A 28 -24.07 -5.17 -7.60
N LYS A 29 -24.15 -5.42 -6.26
CA LYS A 29 -23.31 -4.73 -5.28
C LYS A 29 -21.84 -5.14 -5.42
N ASP A 30 -21.57 -6.40 -5.69
CA ASP A 30 -20.19 -6.86 -5.92
C ASP A 30 -19.56 -6.19 -7.14
N LYS A 31 -20.33 -6.06 -8.23
CA LYS A 31 -19.89 -5.35 -9.43
C LYS A 31 -19.60 -3.87 -9.14
N GLU A 32 -20.47 -3.20 -8.41
CA GLU A 32 -20.24 -1.81 -7.99
C GLU A 32 -18.95 -1.66 -7.18
N MET A 33 -18.65 -2.60 -6.28
CA MET A 33 -17.42 -2.56 -5.49
C MET A 33 -16.17 -2.81 -6.33
N ILE A 34 -16.27 -3.71 -7.33
CA ILE A 34 -15.19 -3.94 -8.29
C ILE A 34 -14.93 -2.68 -9.11
N ASP A 35 -15.98 -2.06 -9.65
CA ASP A 35 -15.88 -0.83 -10.44
C ASP A 35 -15.23 0.30 -9.63
N LYS A 36 -15.69 0.52 -8.39
CA LYS A 36 -15.10 1.51 -7.48
C LYS A 36 -13.63 1.25 -7.20
N ALA A 37 -13.24 -0.01 -6.99
CA ALA A 37 -11.85 -0.35 -6.70
C ALA A 37 -10.94 -0.15 -7.91
N ILE A 38 -11.41 -0.47 -9.11
CA ILE A 38 -10.68 -0.28 -10.37
C ILE A 38 -10.50 1.22 -10.64
N ASP A 39 -11.56 2.01 -10.52
CA ASP A 39 -11.51 3.47 -10.70
C ASP A 39 -10.58 4.12 -9.68
N TYR A 40 -10.72 3.76 -8.41
CA TYR A 40 -9.90 4.30 -7.33
C TYR A 40 -8.40 4.07 -7.52
N MET A 41 -8.03 2.93 -8.10
CA MET A 41 -6.65 2.58 -8.41
C MET A 41 -6.20 3.05 -9.80
N GLU A 42 -7.05 3.82 -10.52
CA GLU A 42 -6.77 4.37 -11.85
C GLU A 42 -6.43 3.26 -12.87
N LEU A 43 -7.22 2.18 -12.87
CA LEU A 43 -6.99 1.00 -13.70
C LEU A 43 -8.03 0.81 -14.80
N GLU A 44 -8.96 1.75 -15.00
CA GLU A 44 -10.07 1.60 -15.94
C GLU A 44 -9.60 1.27 -17.36
N THR A 45 -8.54 1.94 -17.84
CA THR A 45 -7.97 1.70 -19.17
C THR A 45 -7.26 0.35 -19.32
N PHE A 46 -7.06 -0.36 -18.21
CA PHE A 46 -6.39 -1.66 -18.14
C PHE A 46 -7.35 -2.80 -17.74
N ARG A 47 -8.63 -2.51 -17.54
CA ARG A 47 -9.65 -3.43 -17.01
C ARG A 47 -9.63 -4.81 -17.67
N GLU A 48 -9.58 -4.84 -19.00
CA GLU A 48 -9.61 -6.08 -19.80
C GLU A 48 -8.20 -6.64 -20.13
N ARG A 49 -7.12 -5.94 -19.71
CA ARG A 49 -5.76 -6.45 -19.91
C ARG A 49 -5.44 -7.58 -18.96
N PHE A 50 -4.65 -8.52 -19.44
CA PHE A 50 -4.13 -9.59 -18.60
C PHE A 50 -3.05 -9.04 -17.63
N ILE A 51 -2.99 -9.63 -16.44
CA ILE A 51 -2.07 -9.20 -15.36
C ILE A 51 -0.61 -9.32 -15.78
N ASP A 52 -0.28 -10.30 -16.61
CA ASP A 52 1.08 -10.52 -17.14
C ASP A 52 1.51 -9.46 -18.19
N GLU A 53 0.57 -8.72 -18.75
CA GLU A 53 0.82 -7.63 -19.71
C GLU A 53 1.04 -6.27 -19.03
N LEU A 54 0.85 -6.19 -17.71
CA LEU A 54 0.96 -4.96 -16.95
C LEU A 54 2.41 -4.67 -16.55
N SER A 55 2.77 -3.38 -16.48
CA SER A 55 3.99 -2.97 -15.81
C SER A 55 3.94 -3.35 -14.31
N GLY A 56 5.12 -3.40 -13.65
CA GLY A 56 5.18 -3.72 -12.22
C GLY A 56 4.27 -2.85 -11.36
N GLY A 57 4.25 -1.52 -11.62
CA GLY A 57 3.40 -0.59 -10.89
C GLY A 57 1.90 -0.75 -11.17
N GLN A 58 1.51 -1.04 -12.41
CA GLN A 58 0.12 -1.32 -12.77
C GLN A 58 -0.35 -2.62 -12.10
N ARG A 59 0.48 -3.65 -12.14
CA ARG A 59 0.20 -4.94 -11.50
C ARG A 59 0.05 -4.79 -9.99
N GLN A 60 0.93 -4.03 -9.34
CA GLN A 60 0.82 -3.74 -7.91
C GLN A 60 -0.50 -3.04 -7.57
N ARG A 61 -0.89 -2.04 -8.36
CA ARG A 61 -2.19 -1.37 -8.20
C ARG A 61 -3.37 -2.33 -8.37
N ALA A 62 -3.31 -3.27 -9.31
CA ALA A 62 -4.35 -4.27 -9.50
C ALA A 62 -4.52 -5.20 -8.28
N TYR A 63 -3.44 -5.63 -7.64
CA TYR A 63 -3.51 -6.39 -6.39
C TYR A 63 -4.11 -5.57 -5.25
N ILE A 64 -3.78 -4.28 -5.14
CA ILE A 64 -4.36 -3.42 -4.12
C ILE A 64 -5.85 -3.17 -4.42
N ALA A 65 -6.25 -3.00 -5.69
CA ALA A 65 -7.65 -2.91 -6.07
C ALA A 65 -8.46 -4.14 -5.62
N MET A 66 -7.89 -5.34 -5.77
CA MET A 66 -8.49 -6.58 -5.25
C MET A 66 -8.71 -6.51 -3.73
N VAL A 67 -7.74 -5.99 -2.97
CA VAL A 67 -7.86 -5.82 -1.52
C VAL A 67 -8.93 -4.77 -1.18
N ILE A 68 -8.98 -3.64 -1.90
CA ILE A 68 -9.99 -2.59 -1.71
C ILE A 68 -11.39 -3.12 -1.99
N ALA A 69 -11.55 -3.95 -3.03
CA ALA A 69 -12.83 -4.55 -3.38
C ALA A 69 -13.41 -5.43 -2.27
N GLN A 70 -12.61 -5.95 -1.34
CA GLN A 70 -13.09 -6.66 -0.16
C GLN A 70 -13.94 -5.78 0.76
N ASP A 71 -13.75 -4.47 0.70
CA ASP A 71 -14.47 -3.49 1.54
C ASP A 71 -14.33 -3.74 3.05
N THR A 72 -13.14 -4.13 3.49
CA THR A 72 -12.80 -4.28 4.91
C THR A 72 -12.49 -2.93 5.55
N GLU A 73 -12.69 -2.81 6.87
CA GLU A 73 -12.30 -1.64 7.66
C GLU A 73 -10.78 -1.49 7.74
N TYR A 74 -10.06 -2.63 7.84
CA TYR A 74 -8.61 -2.70 7.94
C TYR A 74 -8.01 -3.23 6.64
N VAL A 75 -6.95 -2.56 6.18
CA VAL A 75 -6.18 -2.95 5.00
C VAL A 75 -4.72 -3.13 5.41
N LEU A 76 -4.18 -4.33 5.18
CA LEU A 76 -2.79 -4.66 5.46
C LEU A 76 -2.03 -4.79 4.15
N LEU A 77 -0.96 -4.02 4.00
CA LEU A 77 -0.09 -4.06 2.82
C LEU A 77 1.36 -4.27 3.26
N ASP A 78 1.95 -5.34 2.78
CA ASP A 78 3.33 -5.70 3.06
C ASP A 78 4.21 -5.23 1.89
N GLU A 79 5.10 -4.28 2.18
CA GLU A 79 6.05 -3.69 1.24
C GLU A 79 5.44 -3.28 -0.13
N PRO A 80 4.34 -2.52 -0.17
CA PRO A 80 3.62 -2.26 -1.41
C PRO A 80 4.42 -1.43 -2.42
N THR A 81 5.50 -0.76 -1.99
CA THR A 81 6.38 0.04 -2.84
C THR A 81 7.58 -0.73 -3.36
N ASN A 82 7.74 -1.99 -2.98
CA ASN A 82 8.91 -2.78 -3.36
C ASN A 82 8.98 -2.98 -4.89
N ASN A 83 10.16 -2.90 -5.45
CA ASN A 83 10.44 -2.99 -6.90
C ASN A 83 9.73 -1.93 -7.77
N LEU A 84 9.23 -0.85 -7.18
CA LEU A 84 8.72 0.31 -7.92
C LEU A 84 9.80 1.38 -8.01
N ASP A 85 9.81 2.10 -9.14
CA ASP A 85 10.58 3.34 -9.22
C ASP A 85 9.95 4.45 -8.35
N ILE A 86 10.69 5.53 -8.15
CA ILE A 86 10.30 6.65 -7.29
C ILE A 86 8.94 7.24 -7.70
N TYR A 87 8.66 7.35 -9.00
CA TYR A 87 7.41 7.91 -9.50
C TYR A 87 6.23 7.03 -9.14
N HIS A 88 6.31 5.74 -9.44
CA HIS A 88 5.24 4.78 -9.16
C HIS A 88 5.04 4.55 -7.66
N ALA A 89 6.12 4.46 -6.88
CA ALA A 89 6.06 4.35 -5.44
C ALA A 89 5.38 5.58 -4.79
N SER A 90 5.78 6.80 -5.19
CA SER A 90 5.18 8.04 -4.68
C SER A 90 3.69 8.14 -5.01
N ASN A 91 3.29 7.79 -6.25
CA ASN A 91 1.88 7.79 -6.64
C ASN A 91 1.07 6.75 -5.85
N LEU A 92 1.62 5.55 -5.66
CA LEU A 92 0.98 4.51 -4.86
C LEU A 92 0.76 4.99 -3.40
N MET A 93 1.77 5.58 -2.78
CA MET A 93 1.64 6.10 -1.40
C MET A 93 0.58 7.18 -1.28
N LYS A 94 0.43 8.07 -2.30
CA LYS A 94 -0.67 9.05 -2.33
C LYS A 94 -2.03 8.38 -2.41
N ILE A 95 -2.19 7.37 -3.27
CA ILE A 95 -3.44 6.62 -3.39
C ILE A 95 -3.77 5.92 -2.07
N VAL A 96 -2.79 5.26 -1.45
CA VAL A 96 -2.96 4.59 -0.16
C VAL A 96 -3.35 5.60 0.94
N ARG A 97 -2.75 6.78 0.97
CA ARG A 97 -3.15 7.84 1.93
C ARG A 97 -4.60 8.25 1.75
N ARG A 98 -5.06 8.40 0.51
CA ARG A 98 -6.45 8.72 0.20
C ARG A 98 -7.44 7.66 0.70
N LEU A 99 -7.05 6.38 0.80
CA LEU A 99 -7.91 5.34 1.40
C LEU A 99 -8.27 5.68 2.85
N CYS A 100 -7.34 6.26 3.61
CA CYS A 100 -7.60 6.72 4.97
C CYS A 100 -8.47 7.98 4.97
N ASP A 101 -8.09 8.99 4.18
CA ASP A 101 -8.67 10.33 4.22
C ASP A 101 -10.08 10.37 3.61
N GLU A 102 -10.34 9.64 2.52
CA GLU A 102 -11.58 9.70 1.75
C GLU A 102 -12.55 8.53 2.09
N LEU A 103 -12.01 7.35 2.37
CA LEU A 103 -12.81 6.15 2.61
C LEU A 103 -12.84 5.73 4.09
N GLY A 104 -12.14 6.46 4.99
CA GLY A 104 -12.10 6.18 6.42
C GLY A 104 -11.49 4.80 6.75
N LYS A 105 -10.66 4.24 5.87
CA LYS A 105 -10.00 2.94 6.11
C LYS A 105 -8.83 3.09 7.06
N THR A 106 -8.60 2.09 7.89
CA THR A 106 -7.36 1.95 8.66
C THR A 106 -6.37 1.13 7.84
N VAL A 107 -5.26 1.75 7.41
CA VAL A 107 -4.25 1.07 6.59
C VAL A 107 -3.00 0.81 7.42
N ILE A 108 -2.55 -0.44 7.45
CA ILE A 108 -1.32 -0.88 8.09
C ILE A 108 -0.32 -1.23 6.98
N LEU A 109 0.81 -0.53 6.98
CA LEU A 109 1.86 -0.69 5.98
C LEU A 109 3.13 -1.23 6.62
N VAL A 110 3.75 -2.23 6.01
CA VAL A 110 5.16 -2.54 6.25
C VAL A 110 5.99 -1.78 5.22
N LEU A 111 6.91 -0.96 5.68
CA LEU A 111 7.74 -0.09 4.83
C LEU A 111 9.21 -0.20 5.22
N HIS A 112 10.09 -0.20 4.23
CA HIS A 112 11.55 -0.07 4.44
C HIS A 112 12.00 1.39 4.38
N GLU A 113 11.29 2.23 3.64
CA GLU A 113 11.63 3.63 3.42
C GLU A 113 11.11 4.51 4.56
N ILE A 114 12.02 4.94 5.44
CA ILE A 114 11.71 5.78 6.62
C ILE A 114 10.98 7.05 6.22
N ASN A 115 11.38 7.67 5.10
CA ASN A 115 10.78 8.93 4.66
C ASN A 115 9.35 8.73 4.12
N TYR A 116 9.03 7.59 3.52
CA TYR A 116 7.63 7.27 3.20
C TYR A 116 6.80 7.10 4.47
N ALA A 117 7.32 6.39 5.49
CA ALA A 117 6.63 6.28 6.77
C ALA A 117 6.41 7.67 7.39
N ALA A 118 7.42 8.55 7.40
CA ALA A 118 7.32 9.90 7.95
C ALA A 118 6.29 10.79 7.22
N PHE A 119 6.20 10.68 5.90
CA PHE A 119 5.34 11.57 5.11
C PHE A 119 3.88 11.12 5.02
N TYR A 120 3.61 9.81 5.05
CA TYR A 120 2.30 9.25 4.74
C TYR A 120 1.57 8.61 5.92
N SER A 121 2.26 8.34 7.06
CA SER A 121 1.63 7.74 8.23
C SER A 121 1.16 8.78 9.25
N ASP A 122 0.22 8.36 10.11
CA ASP A 122 -0.19 9.07 11.31
C ASP A 122 0.57 8.53 12.53
N TYR A 123 0.76 7.19 12.57
CA TYR A 123 1.50 6.47 13.61
C TYR A 123 2.55 5.57 12.99
N ILE A 124 3.63 5.35 13.69
CA ILE A 124 4.71 4.45 13.30
C ILE A 124 4.96 3.45 14.42
N CYS A 125 5.12 2.18 14.04
CA CYS A 125 5.58 1.11 14.90
C CYS A 125 6.93 0.60 14.36
N ALA A 126 8.01 0.92 15.04
CA ALA A 126 9.35 0.50 14.65
C ALA A 126 9.76 -0.77 15.38
N PHE A 127 10.30 -1.75 14.63
CA PHE A 127 10.75 -3.02 15.17
C PHE A 127 12.28 -3.09 15.13
N LYS A 128 12.86 -3.71 16.18
CA LYS A 128 14.26 -4.11 16.23
C LYS A 128 14.37 -5.46 16.96
N ASP A 129 15.13 -6.39 16.42
CA ASP A 129 15.36 -7.73 16.99
C ASP A 129 14.06 -8.46 17.38
N GLY A 130 13.03 -8.35 16.52
CA GLY A 130 11.72 -9.00 16.72
C GLY A 130 10.86 -8.39 17.82
N LYS A 131 11.21 -7.20 18.33
CA LYS A 131 10.47 -6.48 19.37
C LYS A 131 10.11 -5.08 18.90
N ILE A 132 9.04 -4.52 19.48
CA ILE A 132 8.70 -3.11 19.28
C ILE A 132 9.79 -2.28 19.98
N ALA A 133 10.53 -1.52 19.18
CA ALA A 133 11.55 -0.60 19.68
C ALA A 133 10.96 0.79 19.97
N SER A 134 10.00 1.23 19.16
CA SER A 134 9.28 2.51 19.35
C SER A 134 7.89 2.42 18.73
N PHE A 135 6.91 3.08 19.36
CA PHE A 135 5.55 3.23 18.84
C PHE A 135 4.99 4.59 19.24
N GLY A 136 4.44 5.31 18.31
CA GLY A 136 3.85 6.63 18.56
C GLY A 136 3.51 7.38 17.28
N THR A 137 3.23 8.66 17.39
CA THR A 137 3.08 9.56 16.25
C THR A 137 4.37 9.66 15.45
N VAL A 138 4.27 10.19 14.24
CA VAL A 138 5.45 10.41 13.38
C VAL A 138 6.51 11.25 14.11
N GLU A 139 6.10 12.31 14.79
CA GLU A 139 6.98 13.24 15.51
C GLU A 139 7.67 12.58 16.71
N GLU A 140 6.99 11.65 17.38
CA GLU A 140 7.55 10.92 18.53
C GLU A 140 8.56 9.85 18.10
N VAL A 141 8.33 9.20 16.97
CA VAL A 141 9.17 8.08 16.51
C VAL A 141 10.32 8.55 15.63
N ILE A 142 10.10 9.49 14.71
CA ILE A 142 11.12 9.99 13.77
C ILE A 142 11.98 11.05 14.48
N THR A 143 12.81 10.61 15.40
CA THR A 143 13.81 11.43 16.09
C THR A 143 15.21 10.88 15.83
N LYS A 144 16.23 11.75 15.95
CA LYS A 144 17.63 11.36 15.78
C LYS A 144 17.99 10.19 16.72
N GLU A 145 17.59 10.29 17.98
CA GLU A 145 17.93 9.33 19.02
C GLU A 145 17.30 7.96 18.74
N ASN A 146 15.99 7.93 18.41
CA ASN A 146 15.27 6.69 18.13
C ASN A 146 15.83 6.00 16.89
N LEU A 147 15.95 6.75 15.76
CA LEU A 147 16.43 6.16 14.52
C LEU A 147 17.87 5.68 14.63
N SER A 148 18.75 6.47 15.24
CA SER A 148 20.14 6.04 15.43
C SER A 148 20.23 4.79 16.31
N SER A 149 19.39 4.67 17.33
CA SER A 149 19.31 3.46 18.17
C SER A 149 18.78 2.24 17.44
N ILE A 150 17.77 2.43 16.57
CA ILE A 150 17.15 1.33 15.83
C ILE A 150 18.09 0.79 14.74
N TYR A 151 18.65 1.68 13.94
CA TYR A 151 19.42 1.32 12.74
C TYR A 151 20.93 1.22 12.95
N ASN A 152 21.44 1.68 14.10
CA ASN A 152 22.89 1.78 14.41
C ASN A 152 23.66 2.65 13.40
N VAL A 153 23.01 3.70 12.88
CA VAL A 153 23.55 4.68 11.94
C VAL A 153 23.27 6.06 12.48
N GLU A 154 24.11 7.04 12.18
CA GLU A 154 23.87 8.43 12.55
C GLU A 154 22.81 9.06 11.66
N PHE A 155 21.79 9.69 12.27
CA PHE A 155 20.71 10.37 11.57
C PHE A 155 20.72 11.86 11.86
N GLU A 156 20.33 12.65 10.86
CA GLU A 156 19.89 14.03 11.02
C GLU A 156 18.44 14.15 10.61
N ILE A 157 17.67 14.97 11.35
CA ILE A 157 16.25 15.19 11.07
C ILE A 157 16.04 16.63 10.65
N MET A 158 15.53 16.83 9.45
CA MET A 158 15.13 18.14 8.92
C MET A 158 13.61 18.22 8.85
N GLN A 159 13.07 19.44 9.00
CA GLN A 159 11.63 19.69 8.81
C GLN A 159 11.36 20.21 7.40
N ILE A 160 10.57 19.48 6.62
CA ILE A 160 10.14 19.92 5.29
C ILE A 160 8.62 19.88 5.20
N LYS A 161 8.00 21.05 4.95
CA LYS A 161 6.53 21.20 4.88
C LYS A 161 5.81 20.64 6.12
N GLY A 162 6.40 20.82 7.31
CA GLY A 162 5.84 20.34 8.57
C GLY A 162 5.96 18.83 8.80
N LYS A 163 6.73 18.11 8.00
CA LYS A 163 7.00 16.67 8.15
C LYS A 163 8.51 16.45 8.37
N PRO A 164 8.90 15.49 9.22
CA PRO A 164 10.31 15.17 9.43
C PRO A 164 10.87 14.42 8.21
N LEU A 165 12.01 14.83 7.73
CA LEU A 165 12.83 14.15 6.73
C LEU A 165 14.06 13.59 7.40
N SER A 166 14.27 12.30 7.28
CA SER A 166 15.44 11.61 7.81
C SER A 166 16.57 11.60 6.79
N ILE A 167 17.75 12.07 7.20
CA ILE A 167 18.99 12.04 6.42
C ILE A 167 19.97 11.13 7.16
N TYR A 168 20.63 10.23 6.45
CA TYR A 168 21.64 9.31 6.99
C TYR A 168 22.75 9.08 5.96
N TYR A 169 23.97 8.79 6.42
CA TYR A 169 25.19 8.60 5.62
C TYR A 169 26.20 7.66 6.31
#